data_f693673a0d0345cc7fe852e864ab0acb
#
_entry.id   f693673a0d0345cc7fe852e864ab0acb
#
_cell.length_a   1.000
_cell.length_b   1.000
_cell.length_c   1.000
_cell.angle_alpha   90.00
_cell.angle_beta   90.00
_cell.angle_gamma   90.00
#
_symmetry.space_group_name_H-M   'P 1'
#
loop_
_entity.id
_entity.type
_entity.pdbx_description
1 polymer ?
#
loop_
_entity_poly.entity_id
_entity_poly.type
_entity_poly.pdbx_seq_one_letter_code
_entity_poly.pdbx_strand_id
1 'polypeptide(L)'
;MRLSSLVQRAARRLHHQPLRPAAQALVAPMQSRRAIVTTASAAEGTEASAHIHGHVQARLDYKRLAANLEDAIENVRKRFSDANPALVVELYERQAKTKHEINQLRAERNAIAKQLGQAKAQGLSAEAFDALRVRGQELKTEIATQEDALERVLAQLEVEAMKMPNDTHPDVPIGEEADSKVIATYGEPRAFDFEPKDHYDLATALQLLDTTTAAKVSGSKFVYLCNEAAMMELALVHWTLSKLRARGFTVWLPPDVAHYKMVEGCGFHPRGEATQIYSIANTDLCLAATSEITLAAMKSNEIVPTNALPLKYAGFSHCFPHGDWPRRPPHARHLPHPPVQQGRDVWLLRRHGAVAALL
;
A
#
# COMPACT_ATOMS: atom_id res chain seq x y z
N MET A 1 19.58 -36.88 -15.53
CA MET A 1 19.44 -38.17 -14.83
C MET A 1 20.12 -38.21 -13.47
N ARG A 2 19.92 -37.28 -12.53
CA ARG A 2 20.45 -37.35 -11.15
C ARG A 2 19.52 -36.84 -10.04
N LEU A 3 18.26 -36.49 -10.34
CA LEU A 3 17.26 -36.07 -9.33
C LEU A 3 16.36 -37.22 -8.84
N SER A 4 16.29 -38.35 -9.57
CA SER A 4 15.42 -39.48 -9.22
C SER A 4 15.94 -40.29 -8.02
N SER A 5 17.26 -40.33 -7.79
CA SER A 5 17.86 -41.13 -6.72
C SER A 5 17.76 -40.51 -5.32
N LEU A 6 17.65 -39.17 -5.23
CA LEU A 6 17.51 -38.46 -3.95
C LEU A 6 16.08 -38.54 -3.40
N VAL A 7 15.07 -38.46 -4.26
CA VAL A 7 13.66 -38.60 -3.88
C VAL A 7 13.35 -40.03 -3.45
N GLN A 8 13.93 -41.06 -4.12
CA GLN A 8 13.75 -42.44 -3.74
C GLN A 8 14.47 -42.81 -2.44
N ARG A 9 15.58 -42.16 -2.08
CA ARG A 9 16.26 -42.36 -0.78
C ARG A 9 15.52 -41.70 0.38
N ALA A 10 14.85 -40.58 0.16
CA ALA A 10 14.02 -39.95 1.17
C ALA A 10 12.77 -40.77 1.49
N ALA A 11 12.11 -41.33 0.48
CA ALA A 11 10.93 -42.17 0.66
C ALA A 11 11.20 -43.50 1.41
N ARG A 12 12.40 -44.07 1.32
CA ARG A 12 12.76 -45.32 2.03
C ARG A 12 13.09 -45.12 3.51
N ARG A 13 13.36 -43.90 3.98
CA ARG A 13 13.64 -43.62 5.41
C ARG A 13 12.42 -43.36 6.26
N LEU A 14 11.25 -43.19 5.67
CA LEU A 14 9.98 -42.91 6.38
C LEU A 14 9.19 -44.18 6.73
N HIS A 15 9.61 -45.38 6.31
CA HIS A 15 8.82 -46.61 6.49
C HIS A 15 9.24 -47.53 7.66
N HIS A 16 10.23 -47.15 8.50
CA HIS A 16 10.67 -47.97 9.63
C HIS A 16 10.86 -47.17 10.92
N GLN A 17 9.80 -46.48 11.40
CA GLN A 17 9.72 -46.14 12.81
C GLN A 17 8.34 -46.58 13.34
N PRO A 18 8.33 -47.43 14.40
CA PRO A 18 7.08 -47.82 15.06
C PRO A 18 6.51 -46.59 15.81
N LEU A 19 5.24 -46.30 15.56
CA LEU A 19 4.47 -45.31 16.29
C LEU A 19 4.39 -45.71 17.78
N ARG A 20 4.94 -44.86 18.64
CA ARG A 20 4.73 -44.94 20.09
C ARG A 20 3.30 -44.50 20.40
N PRO A 21 2.55 -45.19 21.30
CA PRO A 21 1.22 -44.79 21.67
C PRO A 21 1.27 -43.43 22.41
N ALA A 22 0.50 -42.48 21.94
CA ALA A 22 0.29 -41.18 22.59
C ALA A 22 -0.37 -41.38 23.95
N ALA A 23 0.27 -40.86 25.00
CA ALA A 23 -0.29 -40.80 26.34
C ALA A 23 -1.57 -39.95 26.34
N GLN A 24 -2.63 -40.45 26.92
CA GLN A 24 -3.88 -39.73 27.14
C GLN A 24 -3.61 -38.50 28.02
N ALA A 25 -3.72 -37.31 27.43
CA ALA A 25 -3.79 -36.06 28.19
C ALA A 25 -5.22 -35.86 28.69
N LEU A 26 -5.37 -35.84 30.01
CA LEU A 26 -6.60 -35.50 30.71
C LEU A 26 -7.14 -34.14 30.23
N VAL A 27 -8.33 -34.17 29.64
CA VAL A 27 -9.12 -32.98 29.35
C VAL A 27 -9.82 -32.53 30.65
N ALA A 28 -9.35 -31.45 31.24
CA ALA A 28 -10.09 -30.76 32.30
C ALA A 28 -11.27 -30.00 31.71
N PRO A 29 -12.43 -29.95 32.37
CA PRO A 29 -13.61 -29.27 31.84
C PRO A 29 -13.40 -27.74 31.91
N MET A 30 -13.47 -27.10 30.76
CA MET A 30 -13.55 -25.62 30.64
C MET A 30 -14.87 -25.14 31.26
N GLN A 31 -14.78 -24.48 32.41
CA GLN A 31 -15.90 -23.74 32.98
C GLN A 31 -16.32 -22.62 32.02
N SER A 32 -17.60 -22.64 31.67
CA SER A 32 -18.25 -21.62 30.85
C SER A 32 -18.14 -20.24 31.52
N ARG A 33 -17.33 -19.37 30.96
CA ARG A 33 -17.39 -17.94 31.26
C ARG A 33 -18.56 -17.35 30.47
N ARG A 34 -19.61 -16.94 31.19
CA ARG A 34 -20.73 -16.16 30.67
C ARG A 34 -20.16 -14.92 29.95
N ALA A 35 -20.46 -14.77 28.67
CA ALA A 35 -20.26 -13.54 27.94
C ALA A 35 -21.17 -12.46 28.54
N ILE A 36 -20.56 -11.43 29.12
CA ILE A 36 -21.28 -10.20 29.46
C ILE A 36 -21.46 -9.45 28.13
N VAL A 37 -22.71 -9.53 27.63
CA VAL A 37 -23.13 -8.64 26.54
C VAL A 37 -23.36 -7.27 27.15
N THR A 38 -22.40 -6.39 27.07
CA THR A 38 -22.60 -4.97 27.33
C THR A 38 -23.11 -4.36 26.02
N THR A 39 -24.38 -3.99 26.00
CA THR A 39 -24.96 -3.11 24.99
C THR A 39 -24.29 -1.74 25.14
N ALA A 40 -23.29 -1.46 24.33
CA ALA A 40 -22.75 -0.11 24.19
C ALA A 40 -23.65 0.66 23.22
N SER A 41 -24.32 1.66 23.79
CA SER A 41 -25.00 2.74 23.12
C SER A 41 -24.11 3.36 22.05
N ALA A 42 -24.71 3.61 20.88
CA ALA A 42 -24.11 4.43 19.83
C ALA A 42 -23.92 5.85 20.34
N ALA A 43 -22.68 6.21 20.66
CA ALA A 43 -22.24 7.58 20.88
C ALA A 43 -20.98 7.78 20.05
N GLU A 44 -21.17 8.62 19.03
CA GLU A 44 -20.20 9.53 18.40
C GLU A 44 -18.73 9.10 18.38
N GLY A 45 -18.33 8.52 17.23
CA GLY A 45 -16.95 8.24 16.90
C GLY A 45 -16.21 9.46 16.36
N THR A 46 -15.74 10.32 17.23
CA THR A 46 -14.70 11.29 16.94
C THR A 46 -13.69 11.25 18.10
N GLU A 47 -12.43 10.94 17.78
CA GLU A 47 -11.24 10.95 18.66
C GLU A 47 -10.59 9.61 19.03
N ALA A 48 -10.48 8.67 18.14
CA ALA A 48 -9.60 7.51 18.33
C ALA A 48 -8.59 7.33 17.19
N SER A 49 -7.94 8.42 16.75
CA SER A 49 -6.96 8.36 15.66
C SER A 49 -5.69 9.19 15.86
N ALA A 50 -5.33 9.55 17.09
CA ALA A 50 -4.22 10.48 17.35
C ALA A 50 -2.86 9.85 17.68
N HIS A 51 -2.71 8.53 17.70
CA HIS A 51 -1.42 7.91 18.07
C HIS A 51 -1.02 6.75 17.16
N ILE A 52 -0.83 7.03 15.86
CA ILE A 52 -0.02 6.16 15.02
C ILE A 52 1.29 6.91 14.75
N HIS A 53 2.27 6.70 15.63
CA HIS A 53 3.62 7.18 15.41
C HIS A 53 4.24 6.50 14.19
N GLY A 54 4.61 7.30 13.19
CA GLY A 54 5.31 6.88 12.00
C GLY A 54 4.50 7.05 10.71
N HIS A 55 4.08 8.30 10.42
CA HIS A 55 3.59 8.63 9.08
C HIS A 55 4.68 8.34 8.05
N VAL A 56 4.31 7.70 6.96
CA VAL A 56 5.14 7.67 5.75
C VAL A 56 5.16 9.10 5.22
N GLN A 57 6.33 9.74 5.25
CA GLN A 57 6.48 11.11 4.75
C GLN A 57 6.75 11.08 3.25
N ALA A 58 6.07 11.93 2.50
CA ALA A 58 6.39 12.17 1.11
C ALA A 58 7.83 12.69 0.99
N ARG A 59 8.71 11.92 0.31
CA ARG A 59 10.11 12.32 0.08
C ARG A 59 10.27 12.88 -1.33
N LEU A 60 9.64 14.02 -1.58
CA LEU A 60 9.84 14.74 -2.84
C LEU A 60 11.14 15.55 -2.78
N ASP A 61 11.79 15.68 -3.92
CA ASP A 61 12.85 16.67 -4.10
C ASP A 61 12.21 18.06 -4.34
N TYR A 62 11.83 18.72 -3.23
CA TYR A 62 11.20 20.04 -3.28
C TYR A 62 12.07 21.10 -3.95
N LYS A 63 13.39 20.98 -3.91
CA LYS A 63 14.29 21.92 -4.58
C LYS A 63 14.21 21.75 -6.09
N ARG A 64 14.24 20.50 -6.57
CA ARG A 64 14.03 20.19 -7.99
C ARG A 64 12.65 20.64 -8.45
N LEU A 65 11.61 20.41 -7.64
CA LEU A 65 10.25 20.84 -7.94
C LEU A 65 10.15 22.35 -8.08
N ALA A 66 10.74 23.12 -7.16
CA ALA A 66 10.75 24.57 -7.22
C ALA A 66 11.54 25.11 -8.43
N ALA A 67 12.66 24.47 -8.77
CA ALA A 67 13.47 24.85 -9.93
C ALA A 67 12.80 24.54 -11.27
N ASN A 68 11.88 23.57 -11.34
CA ASN A 68 11.21 23.10 -12.56
C ASN A 68 9.69 23.15 -12.41
N LEU A 69 9.17 24.23 -11.84
CA LEU A 69 7.74 24.34 -11.50
C LEU A 69 6.83 24.25 -12.73
N GLU A 70 7.21 24.86 -13.84
CA GLU A 70 6.43 24.84 -15.09
C GLU A 70 6.31 23.42 -15.66
N ASP A 71 7.41 22.66 -15.66
CA ASP A 71 7.42 21.26 -16.10
C ASP A 71 6.53 20.39 -15.19
N ALA A 72 6.54 20.65 -13.88
CA ALA A 72 5.71 19.94 -12.94
C ALA A 72 4.20 20.23 -13.15
N ILE A 73 3.85 21.49 -13.43
CA ILE A 73 2.47 21.88 -13.76
C ILE A 73 2.03 21.19 -15.05
N GLU A 74 2.86 21.20 -16.08
CA GLU A 74 2.57 20.53 -17.35
C GLU A 74 2.45 19.01 -17.18
N ASN A 75 3.29 18.39 -16.32
CA ASN A 75 3.20 16.96 -16.01
C ASN A 75 1.89 16.61 -15.29
N VAL A 76 1.46 17.43 -14.34
CA VAL A 76 0.16 17.28 -13.65
C VAL A 76 -0.99 17.32 -14.67
N ARG A 77 -0.95 18.28 -15.62
CA ARG A 77 -1.94 18.39 -16.70
C ARG A 77 -1.96 17.14 -17.59
N LYS A 78 -0.79 16.65 -18.02
CA LYS A 78 -0.64 15.44 -18.86
C LYS A 78 -1.18 14.18 -18.18
N ARG A 79 -1.15 14.13 -16.86
CA ARG A 79 -1.60 12.99 -16.06
C ARG A 79 -3.02 13.14 -15.53
N PHE A 80 -3.74 14.18 -15.94
CA PHE A 80 -5.11 14.47 -15.48
C PHE A 80 -5.23 14.45 -13.94
N SER A 81 -4.18 14.90 -13.24
CA SER A 81 -4.13 14.93 -11.79
C SER A 81 -4.65 16.28 -11.26
N ASP A 82 -5.22 16.27 -10.06
CA ASP A 82 -5.69 17.44 -9.31
C ASP A 82 -4.61 18.04 -8.40
N ALA A 83 -3.37 17.55 -8.47
CA ALA A 83 -2.25 18.06 -7.70
C ALA A 83 -1.94 19.53 -8.02
N ASN A 84 -1.48 20.27 -7.01
CA ASN A 84 -1.10 21.67 -7.16
C ASN A 84 0.40 21.87 -6.86
N PRO A 85 1.28 21.78 -7.86
CA PRO A 85 2.73 21.95 -7.67
C PRO A 85 3.11 23.30 -7.08
N ALA A 86 2.40 24.38 -7.47
CA ALA A 86 2.68 25.72 -6.97
C ALA A 86 2.41 25.84 -5.46
N LEU A 87 1.31 25.26 -4.97
CA LEU A 87 1.01 25.20 -3.54
C LEU A 87 2.04 24.38 -2.78
N VAL A 88 2.51 23.26 -3.33
CA VAL A 88 3.57 22.45 -2.71
C VAL A 88 4.86 23.25 -2.55
N VAL A 89 5.25 24.01 -3.57
CA VAL A 89 6.45 24.88 -3.51
C VAL A 89 6.25 25.99 -2.47
N GLU A 90 5.10 26.66 -2.47
CA GLU A 90 4.77 27.71 -1.48
C GLU A 90 4.86 27.17 -0.05
N LEU A 91 4.26 26.04 0.22
CA LEU A 91 4.29 25.41 1.55
C LEU A 91 5.71 24.98 1.96
N TYR A 92 6.51 24.50 1.02
CA TYR A 92 7.92 24.17 1.26
C TYR A 92 8.75 25.41 1.62
N GLU A 93 8.59 26.51 0.89
CA GLU A 93 9.28 27.78 1.19
C GLU A 93 8.84 28.35 2.53
N ARG A 94 7.54 28.31 2.82
CA ARG A 94 6.99 28.73 4.11
C ARG A 94 7.54 27.90 5.27
N GLN A 95 7.61 26.57 5.11
CA GLN A 95 8.25 25.67 6.07
C GLN A 95 9.72 26.07 6.32
N ALA A 96 10.49 26.32 5.26
CA ALA A 96 11.90 26.68 5.36
C ALA A 96 12.07 28.01 6.10
N LYS A 97 11.25 29.01 5.79
CA LYS A 97 11.24 30.32 6.44
C LYS A 97 10.89 30.20 7.92
N THR A 98 9.80 29.52 8.27
CA THR A 98 9.38 29.34 9.66
C THR A 98 10.43 28.58 10.48
N LYS A 99 11.06 27.55 9.92
CA LYS A 99 12.18 26.86 10.59
C LYS A 99 13.36 27.79 10.86
N HIS A 100 13.68 28.67 9.93
CA HIS A 100 14.75 29.65 10.10
C HIS A 100 14.43 30.62 11.23
N GLU A 101 13.21 31.17 11.27
CA GLU A 101 12.72 32.08 12.31
C GLU A 101 12.75 31.39 13.70
N ILE A 102 12.27 30.16 13.82
CA ILE A 102 12.35 29.38 15.08
C ILE A 102 13.79 29.22 15.53
N ASN A 103 14.72 28.93 14.61
CA ASN A 103 16.14 28.79 14.94
C ASN A 103 16.76 30.10 15.45
N GLN A 104 16.36 31.24 14.87
CA GLN A 104 16.78 32.57 15.35
C GLN A 104 16.25 32.84 16.78
N LEU A 105 14.95 32.60 17.03
CA LEU A 105 14.36 32.76 18.37
C LEU A 105 15.02 31.84 19.41
N ARG A 106 15.32 30.60 19.02
CA ARG A 106 16.05 29.66 19.89
C ARG A 106 17.49 30.11 20.18
N ALA A 107 18.18 30.70 19.21
CA ALA A 107 19.51 31.26 19.40
C ALA A 107 19.47 32.46 20.37
N GLU A 108 18.50 33.37 20.20
CA GLU A 108 18.28 34.50 21.12
C GLU A 108 17.97 34.00 22.55
N ARG A 109 17.05 33.05 22.70
CA ARG A 109 16.73 32.45 24.00
C ARG A 109 17.97 31.83 24.67
N ASN A 110 18.81 31.13 23.92
CA ASN A 110 20.03 30.52 24.45
C ASN A 110 21.05 31.59 24.88
N ALA A 111 21.16 32.72 24.14
CA ALA A 111 22.00 33.85 24.51
C ALA A 111 21.54 34.49 25.85
N ILE A 112 20.23 34.73 25.97
CA ILE A 112 19.61 35.23 27.20
C ILE A 112 19.84 34.29 28.39
N ALA A 113 19.65 32.99 28.19
CA ALA A 113 19.90 32.00 29.22
C ALA A 113 21.35 32.00 29.71
N LYS A 114 22.32 32.18 28.80
CA LYS A 114 23.74 32.33 29.11
C LYS A 114 24.00 33.60 29.90
N GLN A 115 23.41 34.76 29.51
CA GLN A 115 23.54 36.03 30.26
C GLN A 115 22.96 35.93 31.66
N LEU A 116 21.78 35.34 31.84
CA LEU A 116 21.17 35.11 33.13
C LEU A 116 22.04 34.19 34.02
N GLY A 117 22.65 33.13 33.44
CA GLY A 117 23.58 32.26 34.17
C GLY A 117 24.85 32.98 34.65
N GLN A 118 25.26 34.01 33.96
CA GLN A 118 26.45 34.82 34.28
C GLN A 118 26.11 36.11 35.06
N ALA A 119 24.84 36.41 35.29
CA ALA A 119 24.34 37.66 35.82
C ALA A 119 25.00 38.06 37.14
N LYS A 120 25.21 37.13 38.09
CA LYS A 120 25.88 37.35 39.37
C LYS A 120 27.35 37.70 39.20
N ALA A 121 28.05 37.08 38.28
CA ALA A 121 29.47 37.32 38.01
C ALA A 121 29.70 38.65 37.25
N GLN A 122 28.74 39.10 36.47
CA GLN A 122 28.79 40.31 35.68
C GLN A 122 28.18 41.54 36.36
N GLY A 123 27.68 41.42 37.59
CA GLY A 123 27.14 42.53 38.38
C GLY A 123 25.87 43.16 37.76
N LEU A 124 25.01 42.38 37.10
CA LEU A 124 23.78 42.89 36.51
C LEU A 124 22.86 43.51 37.57
N SER A 125 22.22 44.63 37.23
CA SER A 125 21.18 45.23 38.08
C SER A 125 19.94 44.32 38.13
N ALA A 126 19.16 44.43 39.21
CA ALA A 126 17.93 43.69 39.41
C ALA A 126 16.93 43.92 38.23
N GLU A 127 16.84 45.17 37.76
CA GLU A 127 15.97 45.54 36.63
C GLU A 127 16.41 44.89 35.31
N ALA A 128 17.73 44.86 35.06
CA ALA A 128 18.27 44.20 33.85
C ALA A 128 18.07 42.67 33.91
N PHE A 129 18.19 42.07 35.10
CA PHE A 129 17.93 40.64 35.29
C PHE A 129 16.44 40.31 35.03
N ASP A 130 15.54 41.11 35.59
CA ASP A 130 14.10 40.91 35.37
C ASP A 130 13.67 41.12 33.90
N ALA A 131 14.25 42.13 33.22
CA ALA A 131 14.01 42.34 31.78
C ALA A 131 14.43 41.13 30.96
N LEU A 132 15.61 40.54 31.22
CA LEU A 132 16.06 39.33 30.51
C LEU A 132 15.17 38.12 30.85
N ARG A 133 14.69 38.00 32.07
CA ARG A 133 13.77 36.95 32.50
C ARG A 133 12.42 37.04 31.76
N VAL A 134 11.85 38.24 31.65
CA VAL A 134 10.62 38.51 30.95
C VAL A 134 10.80 38.17 29.45
N ARG A 135 11.88 38.70 28.82
CA ARG A 135 12.15 38.40 27.39
C ARG A 135 12.35 36.93 27.17
N GLY A 136 13.01 36.19 28.07
CA GLY A 136 13.16 34.74 28.00
C GLY A 136 11.82 33.98 28.03
N GLN A 137 10.86 34.50 28.82
CA GLN A 137 9.51 33.92 28.88
C GLN A 137 8.70 34.23 27.62
N GLU A 138 8.79 35.46 27.08
CA GLU A 138 8.18 35.84 25.82
C GLU A 138 8.67 34.95 24.67
N LEU A 139 10.00 34.79 24.56
CA LEU A 139 10.60 33.91 23.51
C LEU A 139 10.13 32.47 23.61
N LYS A 140 9.90 31.96 24.83
CA LYS A 140 9.33 30.61 25.00
C LYS A 140 7.93 30.52 24.36
N THR A 141 7.11 31.54 24.60
CA THR A 141 5.74 31.60 24.05
C THR A 141 5.77 31.78 22.51
N GLU A 142 6.63 32.69 22.01
CA GLU A 142 6.82 32.92 20.58
C GLU A 142 7.27 31.66 19.86
N ILE A 143 8.27 30.94 20.41
CA ILE A 143 8.77 29.67 19.86
C ILE A 143 7.63 28.65 19.81
N ALA A 144 6.87 28.45 20.87
CA ALA A 144 5.77 27.50 20.91
C ALA A 144 4.71 27.83 19.83
N THR A 145 4.35 29.11 19.69
CA THR A 145 3.40 29.54 18.65
C THR A 145 3.91 29.27 17.23
N GLN A 146 5.20 29.51 16.99
CA GLN A 146 5.81 29.24 15.68
C GLN A 146 5.99 27.74 15.41
N GLU A 147 6.25 26.93 16.45
CA GLU A 147 6.30 25.46 16.34
C GLU A 147 4.93 24.90 15.97
N ASP A 148 3.84 25.38 16.60
CA ASP A 148 2.46 24.99 16.23
C ASP A 148 2.09 25.41 14.80
N ALA A 149 2.56 26.59 14.36
CA ALA A 149 2.35 27.06 13.01
C ALA A 149 3.13 26.18 11.99
N LEU A 150 4.36 25.79 12.35
CA LEU A 150 5.20 24.91 11.55
C LEU A 150 4.55 23.52 11.40
N GLU A 151 4.00 22.97 12.47
CA GLU A 151 3.33 21.65 12.43
C GLU A 151 2.15 21.67 11.46
N ARG A 152 1.33 22.73 11.48
CA ARG A 152 0.22 22.89 10.52
C ARG A 152 0.70 22.98 9.07
N VAL A 153 1.77 23.75 8.82
CA VAL A 153 2.36 23.84 7.48
C VAL A 153 2.92 22.50 7.02
N LEU A 154 3.58 21.74 7.90
CA LEU A 154 4.10 20.41 7.59
C LEU A 154 2.99 19.41 7.26
N ALA A 155 1.91 19.41 8.03
CA ALA A 155 0.77 18.54 7.78
C ALA A 155 0.10 18.85 6.42
N GLN A 156 -0.07 20.13 6.10
CA GLN A 156 -0.63 20.55 4.81
C GLN A 156 0.32 20.22 3.66
N LEU A 157 1.62 20.47 3.83
CA LEU A 157 2.64 20.14 2.83
C LEU A 157 2.64 18.64 2.53
N GLU A 158 2.52 17.79 3.52
CA GLU A 158 2.49 16.34 3.34
C GLU A 158 1.27 15.91 2.52
N VAL A 159 0.08 16.43 2.85
CA VAL A 159 -1.17 16.12 2.11
C VAL A 159 -1.06 16.52 0.65
N GLU A 160 -0.55 17.72 0.36
CA GLU A 160 -0.43 18.22 -1.02
C GLU A 160 0.72 17.52 -1.78
N ALA A 161 1.83 17.21 -1.10
CA ALA A 161 2.94 16.50 -1.68
C ALA A 161 2.58 15.06 -2.09
N MET A 162 1.74 14.39 -1.32
CA MET A 162 1.25 13.03 -1.63
C MET A 162 0.37 12.96 -2.88
N LYS A 163 -0.20 14.08 -3.32
CA LYS A 163 -0.98 14.16 -4.57
C LYS A 163 -0.10 14.24 -5.82
N MET A 164 1.17 14.61 -5.67
CA MET A 164 2.07 14.83 -6.81
C MET A 164 2.29 13.54 -7.59
N PRO A 165 1.97 13.52 -8.90
CA PRO A 165 2.19 12.35 -9.74
C PRO A 165 3.67 12.16 -10.09
N ASN A 166 4.03 10.92 -10.45
CA ASN A 166 5.34 10.63 -11.03
C ASN A 166 5.55 11.34 -12.38
N ASP A 167 6.81 11.55 -12.75
CA ASP A 167 7.16 12.08 -14.07
C ASP A 167 6.60 11.20 -15.20
N THR A 168 6.12 11.83 -16.27
CA THR A 168 5.63 11.12 -17.47
C THR A 168 6.78 10.88 -18.42
N HIS A 169 6.98 9.62 -18.84
CA HIS A 169 7.99 9.30 -19.83
C HIS A 169 7.66 9.96 -21.17
N PRO A 170 8.65 10.49 -21.93
CA PRO A 170 8.42 11.20 -23.19
C PRO A 170 7.66 10.41 -24.25
N ASP A 171 7.86 9.08 -24.28
CA ASP A 171 7.24 8.20 -25.29
C ASP A 171 5.78 7.82 -24.94
N VAL A 172 5.27 8.23 -23.77
CA VAL A 172 3.88 7.93 -23.39
C VAL A 172 2.93 8.87 -24.11
N PRO A 173 1.97 8.36 -24.88
CA PRO A 173 0.93 9.19 -25.51
C PRO A 173 0.09 9.87 -24.41
N ILE A 174 -0.28 11.12 -24.67
CA ILE A 174 -1.11 11.91 -23.78
C ILE A 174 -2.55 11.88 -24.29
N GLY A 175 -3.46 11.40 -23.47
CA GLY A 175 -4.86 11.26 -23.83
C GLY A 175 -5.58 10.22 -23.00
N GLU A 176 -6.72 9.76 -23.52
CA GLU A 176 -7.53 8.72 -22.92
C GLU A 176 -7.08 7.31 -23.35
N GLU A 177 -7.80 6.27 -22.94
CA GLU A 177 -7.47 4.88 -23.26
C GLU A 177 -7.39 4.61 -24.79
N ALA A 178 -8.25 5.28 -25.55
CA ALA A 178 -8.27 5.17 -27.02
C ALA A 178 -7.01 5.71 -27.71
N ASP A 179 -6.28 6.61 -27.04
CA ASP A 179 -5.05 7.21 -27.54
C ASP A 179 -3.82 6.32 -27.27
N SER A 180 -4.02 5.15 -26.65
CA SER A 180 -2.95 4.20 -26.35
C SER A 180 -2.28 3.69 -27.60
N LYS A 181 -0.93 3.72 -27.63
CA LYS A 181 -0.14 3.24 -28.76
C LYS A 181 0.12 1.73 -28.62
N VAL A 182 -0.27 0.97 -29.63
CA VAL A 182 0.12 -0.45 -29.73
C VAL A 182 1.62 -0.53 -30.02
N ILE A 183 2.39 -1.08 -29.10
CA ILE A 183 3.86 -1.19 -29.20
C ILE A 183 4.23 -2.46 -29.99
N ALA A 184 3.56 -3.57 -29.73
CA ALA A 184 3.83 -4.85 -30.39
C ALA A 184 2.56 -5.71 -30.43
N THR A 185 2.47 -6.51 -31.46
CA THR A 185 1.43 -7.54 -31.61
C THR A 185 2.11 -8.90 -31.75
N TYR A 186 1.64 -9.90 -31.05
CA TYR A 186 2.18 -11.25 -31.07
C TYR A 186 1.11 -12.26 -31.47
N GLY A 187 1.41 -13.05 -32.49
CA GLY A 187 0.51 -14.03 -33.07
C GLY A 187 -0.65 -13.42 -33.85
N GLU A 188 -1.47 -14.28 -34.37
CA GLU A 188 -2.71 -13.90 -35.06
C GLU A 188 -3.90 -14.59 -34.41
N PRO A 189 -5.08 -13.94 -34.36
CA PRO A 189 -6.31 -14.60 -33.92
C PRO A 189 -6.57 -15.85 -34.72
N ARG A 190 -6.87 -16.95 -34.03
CA ARG A 190 -7.24 -18.20 -34.70
C ARG A 190 -8.57 -18.03 -35.44
N ALA A 191 -8.60 -18.33 -36.70
CA ALA A 191 -9.84 -18.45 -37.45
C ALA A 191 -10.51 -19.80 -37.14
N PHE A 192 -11.80 -19.78 -36.84
CA PHE A 192 -12.62 -20.98 -36.63
C PHE A 192 -13.55 -21.15 -37.81
N ASP A 193 -13.76 -22.39 -38.25
CA ASP A 193 -14.74 -22.82 -39.27
C ASP A 193 -16.13 -23.12 -38.66
N PHE A 194 -16.28 -22.87 -37.38
CA PHE A 194 -17.50 -23.01 -36.58
C PHE A 194 -17.68 -21.79 -35.66
N GLU A 195 -18.87 -21.58 -35.16
CA GLU A 195 -19.16 -20.54 -34.16
C GLU A 195 -18.62 -20.96 -32.80
N PRO A 196 -17.57 -20.25 -32.26
CA PRO A 196 -16.98 -20.63 -31.00
C PRO A 196 -17.93 -20.27 -29.85
N LYS A 197 -18.10 -21.22 -28.93
CA LYS A 197 -18.84 -20.95 -27.68
C LYS A 197 -18.14 -19.95 -26.80
N ASP A 198 -18.91 -19.21 -26.05
CA ASP A 198 -18.43 -18.33 -24.98
C ASP A 198 -17.65 -19.14 -23.92
N HIS A 199 -16.69 -18.48 -23.27
CA HIS A 199 -15.84 -19.09 -22.23
C HIS A 199 -16.63 -19.63 -21.04
N TYR A 200 -17.77 -19.01 -20.70
CA TYR A 200 -18.63 -19.46 -19.62
C TYR A 200 -19.40 -20.72 -20.00
N ASP A 201 -19.96 -20.75 -21.21
CA ASP A 201 -20.67 -21.92 -21.73
C ASP A 201 -19.74 -23.13 -21.81
N LEU A 202 -18.49 -22.91 -22.27
CA LEU A 202 -17.46 -23.94 -22.30
C LEU A 202 -17.12 -24.43 -20.89
N ALA A 203 -16.84 -23.51 -19.98
CA ALA A 203 -16.45 -23.85 -18.62
C ALA A 203 -17.58 -24.53 -17.84
N THR A 204 -18.84 -24.14 -18.08
CA THR A 204 -20.03 -24.78 -17.50
C THR A 204 -20.22 -26.18 -18.06
N ALA A 205 -20.16 -26.35 -19.38
CA ALA A 205 -20.31 -27.64 -20.04
C ALA A 205 -19.22 -28.65 -19.63
N LEU A 206 -18.01 -28.17 -19.35
CA LEU A 206 -16.87 -28.97 -18.92
C LEU A 206 -16.77 -29.06 -17.38
N GLN A 207 -17.72 -28.52 -16.63
CA GLN A 207 -17.74 -28.53 -15.16
C GLN A 207 -16.47 -27.90 -14.53
N LEU A 208 -15.96 -26.83 -15.13
CA LEU A 208 -14.76 -26.14 -14.71
C LEU A 208 -15.02 -25.03 -13.69
N LEU A 209 -16.29 -24.60 -13.57
CA LEU A 209 -16.68 -23.56 -12.59
C LEU A 209 -18.08 -23.77 -12.06
N ASP A 210 -18.29 -23.31 -10.81
CA ASP A 210 -19.58 -23.30 -10.15
C ASP A 210 -19.87 -21.90 -9.61
N THR A 211 -20.73 -21.18 -10.31
CA THR A 211 -21.20 -19.84 -9.91
C THR A 211 -22.40 -19.90 -8.99
N THR A 212 -23.19 -20.97 -9.06
CA THR A 212 -24.41 -21.13 -8.25
C THR A 212 -24.06 -21.33 -6.77
N THR A 213 -23.15 -22.27 -6.50
CA THR A 213 -22.67 -22.49 -5.11
C THR A 213 -21.91 -21.28 -4.61
N ALA A 214 -21.08 -20.65 -5.44
CA ALA A 214 -20.34 -19.45 -5.06
C ALA A 214 -21.29 -18.28 -4.70
N ALA A 215 -22.37 -18.08 -5.45
CA ALA A 215 -23.38 -17.06 -5.15
C ALA A 215 -24.08 -17.31 -3.81
N LYS A 216 -24.36 -18.57 -3.49
CA LYS A 216 -24.95 -18.97 -2.21
C LYS A 216 -24.02 -18.73 -1.01
N VAL A 217 -22.71 -19.02 -1.16
CA VAL A 217 -21.75 -19.00 -0.05
C VAL A 217 -21.13 -17.62 0.14
N SER A 218 -20.77 -16.95 -0.97
CA SER A 218 -19.94 -15.72 -0.92
C SER A 218 -20.57 -14.53 -1.63
N GLY A 219 -21.62 -14.75 -2.41
CA GLY A 219 -22.32 -13.72 -3.18
C GLY A 219 -22.14 -13.86 -4.69
N SER A 220 -23.00 -13.17 -5.45
CA SER A 220 -23.15 -13.31 -6.91
C SER A 220 -21.91 -12.93 -7.75
N LYS A 221 -20.91 -12.34 -7.14
CA LYS A 221 -19.67 -11.93 -7.82
C LYS A 221 -18.52 -12.93 -7.68
N PHE A 222 -18.78 -14.06 -7.00
CA PHE A 222 -17.77 -15.09 -6.75
C PHE A 222 -17.97 -16.29 -7.69
N VAL A 223 -16.91 -17.08 -7.83
CA VAL A 223 -16.89 -18.33 -8.62
C VAL A 223 -16.00 -19.35 -7.91
N TYR A 224 -16.41 -20.61 -7.90
CA TYR A 224 -15.52 -21.72 -7.62
C TYR A 224 -14.95 -22.23 -8.93
N LEU A 225 -13.61 -22.29 -9.01
CA LEU A 225 -12.93 -23.07 -10.05
C LEU A 225 -12.89 -24.53 -9.65
N CYS A 226 -13.22 -25.42 -10.56
CA CYS A 226 -13.32 -26.84 -10.30
C CYS A 226 -12.40 -27.62 -11.24
N ASN A 227 -12.06 -28.85 -10.85
CA ASN A 227 -11.35 -29.81 -11.69
C ASN A 227 -10.13 -29.21 -12.38
N GLU A 228 -10.06 -29.33 -13.71
CA GLU A 228 -8.93 -28.88 -14.54
C GLU A 228 -8.72 -27.36 -14.45
N ALA A 229 -9.78 -26.56 -14.27
CA ALA A 229 -9.61 -25.10 -14.13
C ALA A 229 -8.84 -24.72 -12.85
N ALA A 230 -9.12 -25.39 -11.74
CA ALA A 230 -8.35 -25.18 -10.49
C ALA A 230 -6.88 -25.62 -10.66
N MET A 231 -6.66 -26.75 -11.34
CA MET A 231 -5.31 -27.22 -11.63
C MET A 231 -4.56 -26.32 -12.62
N MET A 232 -5.24 -25.75 -13.61
CA MET A 232 -4.66 -24.81 -14.56
C MET A 232 -4.25 -23.49 -13.87
N GLU A 233 -5.02 -22.99 -12.92
CA GLU A 233 -4.66 -21.82 -12.14
C GLU A 233 -3.34 -22.06 -11.38
N LEU A 234 -3.25 -23.16 -10.64
CA LEU A 234 -2.03 -23.55 -9.92
C LEU A 234 -0.83 -23.75 -10.86
N ALA A 235 -1.06 -24.39 -12.01
CA ALA A 235 -0.02 -24.60 -13.02
C ALA A 235 0.50 -23.28 -13.59
N LEU A 236 -0.40 -22.31 -13.88
CA LEU A 236 -0.03 -20.99 -14.40
C LEU A 236 0.80 -20.20 -13.40
N VAL A 237 0.42 -20.22 -12.11
CA VAL A 237 1.20 -19.61 -11.02
C VAL A 237 2.59 -20.26 -10.94
N HIS A 238 2.65 -21.58 -10.89
CA HIS A 238 3.92 -22.30 -10.82
C HIS A 238 4.83 -22.02 -12.03
N TRP A 239 4.27 -22.02 -13.24
CA TRP A 239 5.00 -21.70 -14.46
C TRP A 239 5.56 -20.27 -14.42
N THR A 240 4.76 -19.29 -14.02
CA THR A 240 5.18 -17.88 -13.93
C THR A 240 6.31 -17.69 -12.93
N LEU A 241 6.16 -18.23 -11.71
CA LEU A 241 7.20 -18.17 -10.67
C LEU A 241 8.49 -18.86 -11.11
N SER A 242 8.40 -20.00 -11.81
CA SER A 242 9.56 -20.71 -12.36
C SER A 242 10.29 -19.86 -13.40
N LYS A 243 9.57 -19.17 -14.29
CA LYS A 243 10.13 -18.25 -15.29
C LYS A 243 10.81 -17.04 -14.66
N LEU A 244 10.20 -16.44 -13.62
CA LEU A 244 10.77 -15.31 -12.90
C LEU A 244 12.02 -15.72 -12.13
N ARG A 245 11.99 -16.88 -11.45
CA ARG A 245 13.16 -17.43 -10.77
C ARG A 245 14.33 -17.67 -11.72
N ALA A 246 14.08 -18.20 -12.92
CA ALA A 246 15.11 -18.38 -13.94
C ALA A 246 15.71 -17.05 -14.44
N ARG A 247 15.01 -15.92 -14.27
CA ARG A 247 15.46 -14.55 -14.57
C ARG A 247 16.11 -13.85 -13.37
N GLY A 248 16.38 -14.56 -12.27
CA GLY A 248 17.06 -14.05 -11.10
C GLY A 248 16.16 -13.35 -10.08
N PHE A 249 14.85 -13.52 -10.15
CA PHE A 249 13.94 -13.01 -9.12
C PHE A 249 13.95 -13.92 -7.89
N THR A 250 13.94 -13.32 -6.70
CA THR A 250 13.67 -14.02 -5.45
C THR A 250 12.16 -14.14 -5.27
N VAL A 251 11.69 -15.38 -5.11
CA VAL A 251 10.25 -15.66 -4.95
C VAL A 251 9.83 -15.54 -3.48
N TRP A 252 8.72 -14.86 -3.24
CA TRP A 252 8.12 -14.62 -1.94
C TRP A 252 6.64 -15.04 -1.92
N LEU A 253 6.18 -15.48 -0.75
CA LEU A 253 4.76 -15.63 -0.43
C LEU A 253 4.42 -14.61 0.66
N PRO A 254 4.04 -13.39 0.28
CA PRO A 254 3.77 -12.33 1.24
C PRO A 254 2.45 -12.57 1.96
N PRO A 255 2.25 -11.98 3.16
CA PRO A 255 0.97 -12.04 3.86
C PRO A 255 -0.12 -11.25 3.11
N ASP A 256 -1.37 -11.67 3.30
CA ASP A 256 -2.55 -11.06 2.69
C ASP A 256 -2.97 -9.74 3.37
N VAL A 257 -2.29 -9.34 4.44
CA VAL A 257 -2.57 -8.16 5.25
C VAL A 257 -1.37 -7.24 5.35
N ALA A 258 -1.64 -5.93 5.47
CA ALA A 258 -0.63 -4.91 5.66
C ALA A 258 -1.11 -3.83 6.64
N HIS A 259 -0.18 -3.13 7.30
CA HIS A 259 -0.52 -1.94 8.07
C HIS A 259 -0.92 -0.79 7.15
N TYR A 260 -1.88 0.03 7.58
CA TYR A 260 -2.36 1.20 6.82
C TYR A 260 -1.23 2.09 6.30
N LYS A 261 -0.23 2.39 7.15
CA LYS A 261 0.92 3.22 6.77
C LYS A 261 1.70 2.68 5.59
N MET A 262 1.77 1.36 5.42
CA MET A 262 2.45 0.73 4.27
C MET A 262 1.64 0.90 3.00
N VAL A 263 0.33 0.79 3.13
CA VAL A 263 -0.63 0.98 2.02
C VAL A 263 -0.63 2.42 1.54
N GLU A 264 -0.68 3.39 2.46
CA GLU A 264 -0.56 4.83 2.18
C GLU A 264 0.78 5.16 1.51
N GLY A 265 1.87 4.57 2.00
CA GLY A 265 3.21 4.74 1.40
C GLY A 265 3.33 4.22 -0.02
N CYS A 266 2.45 3.29 -0.43
CA CYS A 266 2.35 2.81 -1.81
C CYS A 266 1.33 3.59 -2.66
N GLY A 267 0.78 4.70 -2.15
CA GLY A 267 -0.14 5.59 -2.87
C GLY A 267 -1.60 5.16 -2.86
N PHE A 268 -1.99 4.21 -2.02
CA PHE A 268 -3.39 3.83 -1.85
C PHE A 268 -4.04 4.64 -0.72
N HIS A 269 -5.31 5.00 -0.90
CA HIS A 269 -6.09 5.70 0.11
C HIS A 269 -6.91 4.72 0.94
N PRO A 270 -6.52 4.44 2.20
CA PRO A 270 -7.21 3.46 3.04
C PRO A 270 -8.49 3.99 3.70
N ARG A 271 -8.76 5.29 3.62
CA ARG A 271 -9.86 5.97 4.31
C ARG A 271 -10.57 6.95 3.40
N GLY A 272 -11.84 7.28 3.74
CA GLY A 272 -12.67 8.21 3.01
C GLY A 272 -13.67 7.53 2.06
N GLU A 273 -14.45 8.36 1.34
CA GLU A 273 -15.52 7.86 0.46
C GLU A 273 -15.00 7.04 -0.74
N ALA A 274 -13.77 7.31 -1.17
CA ALA A 274 -13.09 6.61 -2.26
C ALA A 274 -12.06 5.59 -1.77
N THR A 275 -12.33 4.88 -0.66
CA THR A 275 -11.41 3.86 -0.17
C THR A 275 -11.16 2.77 -1.22
N GLN A 276 -9.88 2.42 -1.41
CA GLN A 276 -9.45 1.40 -2.38
C GLN A 276 -9.10 0.06 -1.73
N ILE A 277 -9.28 -0.06 -0.41
CA ILE A 277 -8.91 -1.23 0.38
C ILE A 277 -9.96 -1.60 1.41
N TYR A 278 -9.94 -2.87 1.82
CA TYR A 278 -10.78 -3.39 2.90
C TYR A 278 -10.05 -3.28 4.24
N SER A 279 -10.64 -2.55 5.18
CA SER A 279 -10.14 -2.40 6.55
C SER A 279 -10.52 -3.59 7.42
N ILE A 280 -9.63 -4.00 8.33
CA ILE A 280 -9.93 -4.99 9.36
C ILE A 280 -10.35 -4.24 10.62
N ALA A 281 -11.60 -4.45 11.04
CA ALA A 281 -12.18 -3.74 12.17
C ALA A 281 -11.36 -3.91 13.46
N ASN A 282 -11.23 -2.83 14.23
CA ASN A 282 -10.52 -2.77 15.50
C ASN A 282 -9.00 -3.06 15.41
N THR A 283 -8.42 -2.88 14.25
CA THR A 283 -6.96 -3.01 14.03
C THR A 283 -6.44 -1.87 13.16
N ASP A 284 -5.12 -1.73 13.05
CA ASP A 284 -4.43 -0.86 12.10
C ASP A 284 -4.05 -1.62 10.80
N LEU A 285 -4.68 -2.77 10.57
CA LEU A 285 -4.47 -3.63 9.41
C LEU A 285 -5.56 -3.49 8.38
N CYS A 286 -5.21 -3.79 7.14
CA CYS A 286 -6.10 -3.90 6.01
C CYS A 286 -5.70 -5.08 5.11
N LEU A 287 -6.63 -5.55 4.28
CA LEU A 287 -6.32 -6.53 3.25
C LEU A 287 -5.44 -5.89 2.17
N ALA A 288 -4.42 -6.60 1.73
CA ALA A 288 -3.54 -6.13 0.67
C ALA A 288 -4.29 -6.06 -0.66
N ALA A 289 -4.39 -4.86 -1.24
CA ALA A 289 -5.01 -4.66 -2.55
C ALA A 289 -4.15 -5.26 -3.68
N THR A 290 -2.84 -5.33 -3.47
CA THR A 290 -1.86 -5.87 -4.41
C THR A 290 -0.60 -6.33 -3.67
N SER A 291 0.13 -7.29 -4.23
CA SER A 291 1.38 -7.81 -3.64
C SER A 291 2.50 -6.79 -3.58
N GLU A 292 2.50 -5.79 -4.44
CA GLU A 292 3.52 -4.72 -4.45
C GLU A 292 3.58 -3.99 -3.10
N ILE A 293 2.43 -3.81 -2.43
CA ILE A 293 2.38 -3.17 -1.11
C ILE A 293 3.24 -3.94 -0.10
N THR A 294 3.03 -5.24 0.01
CA THR A 294 3.74 -6.08 0.97
C THR A 294 5.20 -6.30 0.60
N LEU A 295 5.52 -6.41 -0.70
CA LEU A 295 6.89 -6.55 -1.18
C LEU A 295 7.71 -5.25 -1.03
N ALA A 296 7.13 -4.09 -1.38
CA ALA A 296 7.81 -2.81 -1.21
C ALA A 296 8.02 -2.47 0.27
N ALA A 297 7.03 -2.78 1.13
CA ALA A 297 7.11 -2.56 2.56
C ALA A 297 8.26 -3.32 3.25
N MET A 298 8.75 -4.42 2.66
CA MET A 298 9.91 -5.17 3.18
C MET A 298 11.18 -4.30 3.33
N LYS A 299 11.29 -3.23 2.54
CA LYS A 299 12.43 -2.31 2.56
C LYS A 299 12.06 -0.92 3.12
N SER A 300 10.92 -0.83 3.77
CA SER A 300 10.49 0.40 4.42
C SER A 300 11.46 0.84 5.52
N ASN A 301 11.86 2.12 5.47
CA ASN A 301 12.83 2.73 6.41
C ASN A 301 14.23 2.09 6.44
N GLU A 302 14.60 1.28 5.44
CA GLU A 302 15.94 0.74 5.29
C GLU A 302 16.75 1.55 4.27
N ILE A 303 18.06 1.70 4.53
CA ILE A 303 19.02 2.19 3.55
C ILE A 303 19.64 0.97 2.87
N VAL A 304 19.29 0.78 1.60
CA VAL A 304 19.80 -0.36 0.81
C VAL A 304 21.19 -0.02 0.27
N PRO A 305 22.21 -0.86 0.54
CA PRO A 305 23.54 -0.64 -0.03
C PRO A 305 23.52 -0.74 -1.56
N THR A 306 24.26 0.12 -2.24
CA THR A 306 24.29 0.16 -3.72
C THR A 306 24.74 -1.16 -4.36
N ASN A 307 25.64 -1.88 -3.70
CA ASN A 307 26.12 -3.19 -4.16
C ASN A 307 25.09 -4.32 -4.03
N ALA A 308 24.00 -4.12 -3.31
CA ALA A 308 22.87 -5.06 -3.22
C ALA A 308 21.82 -4.87 -4.33
N LEU A 309 21.94 -3.78 -5.10
CA LEU A 309 21.02 -3.46 -6.20
C LEU A 309 21.50 -4.09 -7.53
N PRO A 310 20.56 -4.47 -8.43
CA PRO A 310 19.10 -4.41 -8.25
C PRO A 310 18.56 -5.56 -7.39
N LEU A 311 17.56 -5.26 -6.55
CA LEU A 311 16.78 -6.27 -5.82
C LEU A 311 15.57 -6.67 -6.67
N LYS A 312 15.49 -7.94 -7.06
CA LYS A 312 14.41 -8.46 -7.90
C LYS A 312 13.52 -9.39 -7.08
N TYR A 313 12.29 -8.96 -6.81
CA TYR A 313 11.31 -9.72 -6.04
C TYR A 313 10.12 -10.12 -6.89
N ALA A 314 9.61 -11.32 -6.66
CA ALA A 314 8.38 -11.82 -7.24
C ALA A 314 7.51 -12.41 -6.13
N GLY A 315 6.28 -11.96 -5.99
CA GLY A 315 5.35 -12.44 -4.97
C GLY A 315 4.10 -13.05 -5.56
N PHE A 316 3.60 -14.10 -4.92
CA PHE A 316 2.28 -14.64 -5.15
C PHE A 316 1.44 -14.47 -3.89
N SER A 317 0.34 -13.72 -3.96
CA SER A 317 -0.60 -13.51 -2.86
C SER A 317 -2.02 -13.35 -3.38
N HIS A 318 -3.00 -13.43 -2.48
CA HIS A 318 -4.33 -12.94 -2.79
C HIS A 318 -4.31 -11.41 -2.84
N CYS A 319 -5.14 -10.85 -3.71
CA CYS A 319 -5.29 -9.41 -3.87
C CYS A 319 -6.76 -9.03 -3.68
N PHE A 320 -7.00 -8.05 -2.82
CA PHE A 320 -8.33 -7.60 -2.42
C PHE A 320 -8.57 -6.14 -2.83
N PRO A 321 -8.62 -5.84 -4.15
CA PRO A 321 -8.89 -4.48 -4.59
C PRO A 321 -10.31 -4.10 -4.22
N HIS A 322 -10.46 -2.97 -3.53
CA HIS A 322 -11.75 -2.35 -3.28
C HIS A 322 -12.01 -1.29 -4.36
N GLY A 323 -13.16 -1.31 -4.97
CA GLY A 323 -13.55 -0.32 -5.98
C GLY A 323 -15.01 -0.50 -6.36
N ASP A 324 -15.61 0.59 -6.83
CA ASP A 324 -16.90 0.56 -7.48
C ASP A 324 -16.77 -0.21 -8.79
N TRP A 325 -17.26 -1.43 -8.80
CA TRP A 325 -17.41 -2.16 -10.04
C TRP A 325 -18.43 -1.42 -10.90
N PRO A 326 -18.08 -1.02 -12.12
CA PRO A 326 -19.03 -0.33 -12.98
C PRO A 326 -20.31 -1.15 -13.08
N ARG A 327 -21.43 -0.54 -12.70
CA ARG A 327 -22.76 -1.15 -12.86
C ARG A 327 -22.98 -1.35 -14.35
N ARG A 328 -23.30 -2.57 -14.76
CA ARG A 328 -23.63 -2.85 -16.17
C ARG A 328 -24.76 -1.95 -16.64
N PRO A 329 -24.69 -1.45 -17.88
CA PRO A 329 -25.83 -0.80 -18.51
C PRO A 329 -27.04 -1.76 -18.50
N PRO A 330 -28.27 -1.23 -18.40
CA PRO A 330 -29.49 -2.06 -18.27
C PRO A 330 -29.71 -3.08 -19.39
N HIS A 331 -29.19 -2.82 -20.59
CA HIS A 331 -29.30 -3.69 -21.78
C HIS A 331 -28.29 -4.88 -21.78
N ALA A 332 -27.34 -4.91 -20.88
CA ALA A 332 -26.40 -6.03 -20.73
C ALA A 332 -26.87 -7.10 -19.74
N ARG A 333 -28.15 -7.10 -19.34
CA ARG A 333 -28.70 -7.97 -18.28
C ARG A 333 -28.78 -9.46 -18.66
N HIS A 334 -28.67 -9.78 -19.94
CA HIS A 334 -28.76 -11.16 -20.41
C HIS A 334 -27.46 -11.94 -20.40
N LEU A 335 -26.34 -11.28 -20.10
CA LEU A 335 -25.07 -11.97 -19.93
C LEU A 335 -24.80 -12.15 -18.44
N PRO A 336 -24.71 -13.39 -17.92
CA PRO A 336 -24.52 -13.65 -16.49
C PRO A 336 -23.09 -13.35 -15.99
N HIS A 337 -22.34 -12.46 -16.66
CA HIS A 337 -20.91 -12.31 -16.42
C HIS A 337 -20.53 -10.94 -15.89
N PRO A 338 -19.53 -10.88 -14.98
CA PRO A 338 -18.88 -9.62 -14.66
C PRO A 338 -18.27 -9.01 -15.94
N PRO A 339 -18.16 -7.69 -16.02
CA PRO A 339 -17.53 -7.03 -17.16
C PRO A 339 -16.05 -7.39 -17.20
N VAL A 340 -15.71 -8.35 -18.06
CA VAL A 340 -14.39 -8.95 -18.20
C VAL A 340 -13.83 -8.56 -19.58
N GLN A 341 -13.96 -7.33 -20.00
CA GLN A 341 -13.44 -6.95 -21.31
C GLN A 341 -12.10 -6.22 -21.30
N GLN A 342 -11.52 -5.95 -20.15
CA GLN A 342 -10.20 -5.34 -20.06
C GLN A 342 -9.28 -6.17 -19.17
N GLY A 343 -8.32 -6.88 -19.75
CA GLY A 343 -7.28 -7.62 -19.05
C GLY A 343 -7.70 -8.96 -18.46
N ARG A 344 -8.31 -9.84 -19.25
CA ARG A 344 -8.89 -11.13 -18.81
C ARG A 344 -7.92 -12.06 -18.09
N ASP A 345 -6.70 -12.13 -18.53
CA ASP A 345 -5.70 -13.06 -17.97
C ASP A 345 -5.14 -12.59 -16.62
N VAL A 346 -5.03 -11.28 -16.43
CA VAL A 346 -4.63 -10.66 -15.16
C VAL A 346 -5.76 -10.73 -14.12
N TRP A 347 -7.01 -10.83 -14.55
CA TRP A 347 -8.17 -10.80 -13.65
C TRP A 347 -8.42 -12.11 -12.89
N LEU A 348 -8.25 -13.27 -13.52
CA LEU A 348 -8.25 -14.57 -12.82
C LEU A 348 -7.16 -14.61 -11.75
N LEU A 349 -5.97 -14.11 -12.06
CA LEU A 349 -4.87 -13.97 -11.11
C LEU A 349 -5.16 -12.92 -10.01
N ARG A 350 -5.90 -11.84 -10.33
CA ARG A 350 -6.26 -10.80 -9.35
C ARG A 350 -7.29 -11.24 -8.31
N ARG A 351 -8.22 -12.14 -8.63
CA ARG A 351 -9.24 -12.60 -7.66
C ARG A 351 -8.78 -13.73 -6.77
N HIS A 352 -7.92 -14.61 -7.26
CA HIS A 352 -7.50 -15.80 -6.55
C HIS A 352 -6.04 -15.74 -6.11
N GLY A 353 -5.28 -14.85 -6.66
CA GLY A 353 -3.90 -14.58 -6.35
C GLY A 353 -3.22 -13.89 -7.52
N ALA A 354 -2.31 -12.99 -7.24
CA ALA A 354 -1.52 -12.28 -8.24
C ALA A 354 -0.03 -12.57 -8.06
N VAL A 355 0.68 -12.70 -9.18
CA VAL A 355 2.14 -12.69 -9.18
C VAL A 355 2.59 -11.28 -9.48
N ALA A 356 3.14 -10.59 -8.49
CA ALA A 356 3.75 -9.29 -8.64
C ALA A 356 5.26 -9.44 -8.75
N ALA A 357 5.89 -8.67 -9.65
CA ALA A 357 7.32 -8.60 -9.79
C ALA A 357 7.79 -7.16 -9.63
N LEU A 358 8.75 -6.94 -8.71
CA LEU A 358 9.41 -5.66 -8.47
C LEU A 358 10.88 -5.76 -8.91
N LEU A 359 11.32 -4.75 -9.63
CA LEU A 359 12.70 -4.63 -10.12
C LEU A 359 13.54 -3.74 -9.21
#